data_54445db4085c2d2b73468e1d732330ba
#
_entry.id   54445db4085c2d2b73468e1d732330ba
#
_cell.length_a   1.000
_cell.length_b   1.000
_cell.length_c   1.000
_cell.angle_alpha   90.00
_cell.angle_beta   90.00
_cell.angle_gamma   90.00
#
_symmetry.space_group_name_H-M   'P 1'
#
loop_
_entity.id
_entity.type
_entity.pdbx_description
1 polymer ?
#
loop_
_entity_poly.entity_id
_entity_poly.type
_entity_poly.pdbx_seq_one_letter_code
_entity_poly.pdbx_strand_id
1 'polypeptide(L)'
;MTDAAVVGRILREYHEAGIEPSAIRRLTGSVRGARVTYHLDSPPGSGLVVRALRTDVPVAGQAGAGEIVTVTDWLSGRASTLLWLEDHGYPAPRVIRTHGGDLVGLAGVWATLATTYVAGTPLRPDTGQLRLLGEALGRLHALDASTFGSGTSVGGLGAGDLRADSAGVVTAVERALWHPDTAIPAVLGRLEAVETVTAADQRRLLEQLRAILVEVQQRAPVLPVAMVHGDPWPGNAISTAQDRVTLIDWEQAGLGMPLLDLGYCLLESHLDVSLPGDQPAAWHIQPNDDRVAAILAGYSRWRRLQPAERDLLADGMRFAAAFVGAIHLEQALTVGARSVPADVRLERLRNRLAVSDAVAELARRHLD
;
A
#
# COMPACT_ATOMS: atom_id res chain seq x y z
N MET A 1 12.30 17.37 20.72
CA MET A 1 10.87 17.70 20.79
C MET A 1 10.15 16.46 21.28
N THR A 2 9.26 16.58 22.27
CA THR A 2 8.48 15.46 22.79
C THR A 2 7.31 15.10 21.85
N ASP A 3 6.82 13.86 21.90
CA ASP A 3 5.65 13.41 21.12
C ASP A 3 4.46 14.38 21.31
N ALA A 4 4.23 14.86 22.55
CA ALA A 4 3.17 15.81 22.87
C ALA A 4 3.33 17.16 22.12
N ALA A 5 4.54 17.64 21.91
CA ALA A 5 4.77 18.89 21.19
C ALA A 5 4.50 18.77 19.68
N VAL A 6 4.80 17.60 19.10
CA VAL A 6 4.47 17.30 17.69
C VAL A 6 2.97 17.21 17.52
N VAL A 7 2.33 16.41 18.35
CA VAL A 7 0.86 16.24 18.35
C VAL A 7 0.15 17.56 18.56
N GLY A 8 0.59 18.37 19.51
CA GLY A 8 -0.02 19.69 19.76
C GLY A 8 0.11 20.66 18.56
N ARG A 9 1.16 20.56 17.74
CA ARG A 9 1.26 21.31 16.49
C ARG A 9 0.33 20.78 15.42
N ILE A 10 0.30 19.47 15.23
CA ILE A 10 -0.60 18.80 14.28
C ILE A 10 -2.05 19.14 14.57
N LEU A 11 -2.44 19.12 15.83
CA LEU A 11 -3.80 19.45 16.26
C LEU A 11 -4.20 20.89 15.90
N ARG A 12 -3.28 21.82 16.01
CA ARG A 12 -3.55 23.22 15.63
C ARG A 12 -3.88 23.37 14.14
N GLU A 13 -3.34 22.51 13.28
CA GLU A 13 -3.66 22.54 11.84
C GLU A 13 -5.09 22.06 11.53
N TYR A 14 -5.70 21.27 12.42
CA TYR A 14 -7.00 20.62 12.18
C TYR A 14 -8.08 20.97 13.22
N HIS A 15 -7.81 21.90 14.14
CA HIS A 15 -8.65 22.17 15.32
C HIS A 15 -10.05 22.72 15.00
N GLU A 16 -10.21 23.54 13.93
CA GLU A 16 -11.53 24.07 13.52
C GLU A 16 -12.48 23.02 12.96
N ALA A 17 -12.01 21.84 12.66
CA ALA A 17 -12.89 20.73 12.32
C ALA A 17 -13.82 20.31 13.47
N GLY A 18 -13.81 21.03 14.61
CA GLY A 18 -14.67 20.77 15.76
C GLY A 18 -14.27 19.53 16.55
N ILE A 19 -13.04 19.05 16.33
CA ILE A 19 -12.55 17.82 16.94
C ILE A 19 -11.61 18.20 18.08
N GLU A 20 -12.13 18.17 19.30
CA GLU A 20 -11.29 18.09 20.49
C GLU A 20 -10.98 16.61 20.76
N PRO A 21 -9.73 16.16 20.56
CA PRO A 21 -9.40 14.77 20.82
C PRO A 21 -9.48 14.46 22.31
N SER A 22 -10.38 13.56 22.68
CA SER A 22 -10.52 13.06 24.05
C SER A 22 -9.38 12.14 24.45
N ALA A 23 -8.71 11.53 23.45
CA ALA A 23 -7.50 10.74 23.61
C ALA A 23 -6.65 10.75 22.34
N ILE A 24 -5.35 10.71 22.53
CA ILE A 24 -4.39 10.63 21.44
C ILE A 24 -3.65 9.30 21.56
N ARG A 25 -3.78 8.45 20.57
CA ARG A 25 -3.11 7.16 20.52
C ARG A 25 -2.17 7.10 19.32
N ARG A 26 -0.89 6.82 19.58
CA ARG A 26 0.05 6.52 18.51
C ARG A 26 -0.22 5.11 17.98
N LEU A 27 -0.48 4.98 16.68
CA LEU A 27 -0.69 3.71 16.01
C LEU A 27 0.63 3.09 15.58
N THR A 28 1.47 3.84 14.87
CA THR A 28 2.71 3.35 14.30
C THR A 28 3.82 4.41 14.32
N GLY A 29 5.05 3.97 14.09
CA GLY A 29 6.19 4.86 13.92
C GLY A 29 6.73 5.46 15.21
N SER A 30 7.62 6.44 15.08
CA SER A 30 8.29 7.14 16.16
C SER A 30 8.61 8.58 15.75
N VAL A 31 8.46 9.53 16.67
CA VAL A 31 8.87 10.94 16.46
C VAL A 31 10.38 11.08 16.23
N ARG A 32 11.17 10.10 16.66
CA ARG A 32 12.61 10.03 16.35
C ARG A 32 12.89 9.46 14.96
N GLY A 33 11.88 8.82 14.34
CA GLY A 33 11.92 8.32 12.98
C GLY A 33 11.42 9.36 11.97
N ALA A 34 11.40 8.97 10.70
CA ALA A 34 10.93 9.81 9.61
C ALA A 34 9.39 9.87 9.51
N ARG A 35 8.68 8.99 10.18
CA ARG A 35 7.23 8.81 10.06
C ARG A 35 6.57 8.44 11.39
N VAL A 36 5.37 8.97 11.62
CA VAL A 36 4.52 8.61 12.75
C VAL A 36 3.06 8.74 12.38
N THR A 37 2.22 7.83 12.86
CA THR A 37 0.76 7.86 12.67
C THR A 37 0.08 7.90 14.03
N TYR A 38 -0.87 8.84 14.17
CA TYR A 38 -1.69 9.00 15.36
C TYR A 38 -3.16 8.71 15.04
N HIS A 39 -3.85 8.12 15.99
CA HIS A 39 -5.29 8.14 16.07
C HIS A 39 -5.70 9.19 17.11
N LEU A 40 -6.54 10.10 16.71
CA LEU A 40 -7.13 11.13 17.58
C LEU A 40 -8.57 10.74 17.81
N ASP A 41 -8.87 10.27 19.04
CA ASP A 41 -10.23 9.94 19.41
C ASP A 41 -11.07 11.24 19.50
N SER A 42 -12.21 11.21 18.89
CA SER A 42 -13.30 12.17 19.01
C SER A 42 -14.52 11.41 19.57
N PRO A 43 -15.65 12.09 19.84
CA PRO A 43 -16.85 11.37 20.27
C PRO A 43 -17.10 10.09 19.47
N PRO A 44 -17.66 9.01 20.02
CA PRO A 44 -17.68 7.68 19.42
C PRO A 44 -18.07 7.69 17.93
N GLY A 45 -17.19 7.21 17.08
CA GLY A 45 -17.40 7.09 15.64
C GLY A 45 -16.86 8.21 14.75
N SER A 46 -16.22 9.24 15.29
CA SER A 46 -15.74 10.40 14.52
C SER A 46 -14.25 10.73 14.69
N GLY A 47 -13.41 9.74 14.99
CA GLY A 47 -11.97 9.93 15.14
C GLY A 47 -11.23 10.28 13.85
N LEU A 48 -10.02 10.81 14.00
CA LEU A 48 -9.10 11.10 12.89
C LEU A 48 -7.89 10.16 12.96
N VAL A 49 -7.38 9.82 11.79
CA VAL A 49 -6.03 9.27 11.64
C VAL A 49 -5.15 10.36 11.03
N VAL A 50 -4.11 10.75 11.74
CA VAL A 50 -3.14 11.74 11.24
C VAL A 50 -1.81 11.06 11.02
N ARG A 51 -1.36 11.10 9.79
CA ARG A 51 -0.05 10.65 9.36
C ARG A 51 0.88 11.85 9.22
N ALA A 52 2.03 11.78 9.86
CA ALA A 52 3.03 12.83 9.83
C ALA A 52 4.38 12.26 9.35
N LEU A 53 4.96 12.92 8.36
CA LEU A 53 6.26 12.59 7.79
C LEU A 53 7.20 13.79 7.92
N ARG A 54 8.48 13.52 8.14
CA ARG A 54 9.50 14.58 8.20
C ARG A 54 9.87 15.06 6.81
N THR A 55 9.85 16.37 6.61
CA THR A 55 10.18 17.02 5.32
C THR A 55 11.68 17.09 5.06
N ASP A 56 12.51 16.91 6.08
CA ASP A 56 13.99 16.90 6.00
C ASP A 56 14.58 15.50 5.75
N VAL A 57 13.71 14.49 5.56
CA VAL A 57 14.12 13.11 5.26
C VAL A 57 13.52 12.72 3.92
N PRO A 58 14.32 12.20 2.97
CA PRO A 58 13.80 11.73 1.69
C PRO A 58 12.75 10.64 1.87
N VAL A 59 11.70 10.66 1.04
CA VAL A 59 10.74 9.56 0.98
C VAL A 59 11.44 8.37 0.32
N ALA A 60 11.84 7.39 1.13
CA ALA A 60 12.55 6.22 0.64
C ALA A 60 11.64 5.39 -0.29
N GLY A 61 12.12 5.11 -1.49
CA GLY A 61 11.59 4.05 -2.38
C GLY A 61 10.56 4.48 -3.40
N GLN A 62 10.32 5.76 -3.62
CA GLN A 62 9.31 6.23 -4.58
C GLN A 62 9.84 7.09 -5.73
N ALA A 63 11.09 7.46 -5.72
CA ALA A 63 11.70 8.10 -6.87
C ALA A 63 12.07 7.03 -7.91
N GLY A 64 11.40 7.01 -9.04
CA GLY A 64 11.94 6.44 -10.26
C GLY A 64 13.28 7.15 -10.55
N ALA A 65 14.19 6.50 -11.27
CA ALA A 65 15.52 7.02 -11.50
C ALA A 65 15.47 8.49 -12.00
N GLY A 66 15.81 9.44 -11.12
CA GLY A 66 15.99 10.85 -11.45
C GLY A 66 14.96 11.85 -10.94
N GLU A 67 13.84 11.45 -10.37
CA GLU A 67 12.80 12.38 -9.89
C GLU A 67 12.84 12.50 -8.35
N ILE A 68 13.07 13.71 -7.86
CA ILE A 68 13.02 13.99 -6.41
C ILE A 68 11.59 14.44 -6.06
N VAL A 69 10.83 13.55 -5.42
CA VAL A 69 9.49 13.87 -4.91
C VAL A 69 9.62 14.38 -3.47
N THR A 70 9.09 15.57 -3.20
CA THR A 70 9.04 16.07 -1.82
C THR A 70 8.01 15.29 -0.99
N VAL A 71 8.18 15.29 0.33
CA VAL A 71 7.20 14.67 1.25
C VAL A 71 5.81 15.30 1.09
N THR A 72 5.77 16.62 0.87
CA THR A 72 4.51 17.35 0.68
C THR A 72 3.81 16.95 -0.62
N ASP A 73 4.56 16.84 -1.73
CA ASP A 73 3.99 16.41 -3.02
C ASP A 73 3.48 14.97 -2.92
N TRP A 74 4.24 14.11 -2.26
CA TRP A 74 3.84 12.72 -2.05
C TRP A 74 2.53 12.61 -1.24
N LEU A 75 2.41 13.35 -0.11
CA LEU A 75 1.17 13.37 0.69
C LEU A 75 0.00 13.99 -0.09
N SER A 76 0.26 15.04 -0.90
CA SER A 76 -0.74 15.66 -1.75
C SER A 76 -1.27 14.68 -2.79
N GLY A 77 -0.41 13.88 -3.41
CA GLY A 77 -0.83 12.81 -4.31
C GLY A 77 -1.70 11.75 -3.63
N ARG A 78 -1.36 11.37 -2.37
CA ARG A 78 -2.20 10.43 -1.59
C ARG A 78 -3.56 11.04 -1.25
N ALA A 79 -3.59 12.31 -0.89
CA ALA A 79 -4.84 13.03 -0.66
C ALA A 79 -5.69 13.09 -1.94
N SER A 80 -5.09 13.39 -3.09
CA SER A 80 -5.78 13.42 -4.40
C SER A 80 -6.36 12.04 -4.76
N THR A 81 -5.63 10.97 -4.50
CA THR A 81 -6.13 9.60 -4.69
C THR A 81 -7.39 9.34 -3.85
N LEU A 82 -7.37 9.71 -2.56
CA LEU A 82 -8.51 9.52 -1.67
C LEU A 82 -9.73 10.37 -2.07
N LEU A 83 -9.51 11.61 -2.50
CA LEU A 83 -10.58 12.48 -3.02
C LEU A 83 -11.18 11.89 -4.29
N TRP A 84 -10.36 11.42 -5.23
CA TRP A 84 -10.84 10.77 -6.44
C TRP A 84 -11.68 9.52 -6.13
N LEU A 85 -11.27 8.70 -5.15
CA LEU A 85 -12.04 7.55 -4.68
C LEU A 85 -13.39 7.98 -4.08
N GLU A 86 -13.43 9.08 -3.32
CA GLU A 86 -14.66 9.63 -2.76
C GLU A 86 -15.61 10.08 -3.88
N ASP A 87 -15.12 10.81 -4.89
CA ASP A 87 -15.90 11.26 -6.05
C ASP A 87 -16.48 10.10 -6.86
N HIS A 88 -15.79 8.94 -6.87
CA HIS A 88 -16.25 7.71 -7.53
C HIS A 88 -17.09 6.81 -6.59
N GLY A 89 -17.44 7.28 -5.40
CA GLY A 89 -18.25 6.55 -4.44
C GLY A 89 -17.60 5.26 -3.92
N TYR A 90 -16.26 5.18 -3.95
CA TYR A 90 -15.54 4.04 -3.38
C TYR A 90 -15.35 4.25 -1.87
N PRO A 91 -15.61 3.21 -1.04
CA PRO A 91 -15.48 3.30 0.42
C PRO A 91 -13.99 3.32 0.81
N ALA A 92 -13.48 4.52 1.08
CA ALA A 92 -12.13 4.78 1.60
C ALA A 92 -12.20 5.80 2.74
N PRO A 93 -11.14 5.95 3.56
CA PRO A 93 -11.03 7.05 4.51
C PRO A 93 -11.12 8.39 3.78
N ARG A 94 -11.88 9.35 4.31
CA ARG A 94 -12.04 10.68 3.73
C ARG A 94 -10.94 11.61 4.18
N VAL A 95 -10.44 12.44 3.27
CA VAL A 95 -9.45 13.47 3.60
C VAL A 95 -10.09 14.57 4.44
N ILE A 96 -9.42 14.96 5.50
CA ILE A 96 -9.77 16.10 6.33
C ILE A 96 -8.81 17.22 6.01
N ARG A 97 -9.36 18.35 5.59
CA ARG A 97 -8.59 19.56 5.28
C ARG A 97 -8.12 20.28 6.53
N THR A 98 -7.02 20.98 6.42
CA THR A 98 -6.56 21.93 7.44
C THR A 98 -7.55 23.08 7.59
N HIS A 99 -7.37 23.91 8.62
CA HIS A 99 -8.06 25.20 8.77
C HIS A 99 -7.98 26.09 7.53
N GLY A 100 -6.82 26.13 6.90
CA GLY A 100 -6.58 26.90 5.69
C GLY A 100 -7.25 26.33 4.44
N GLY A 101 -7.87 25.14 4.55
CA GLY A 101 -8.46 24.42 3.42
C GLY A 101 -7.49 23.52 2.67
N ASP A 102 -6.21 23.44 3.09
CA ASP A 102 -5.18 22.63 2.46
C ASP A 102 -5.39 21.14 2.72
N LEU A 103 -4.92 20.30 1.80
CA LEU A 103 -4.95 18.84 1.95
C LEU A 103 -3.83 18.33 2.86
N VAL A 104 -2.71 19.04 2.88
CA VAL A 104 -1.51 18.68 3.65
C VAL A 104 -1.21 19.81 4.63
N GLY A 105 -1.18 19.50 5.90
CA GLY A 105 -0.79 20.44 6.95
C GLY A 105 0.72 20.47 7.14
N LEU A 106 1.26 21.62 7.56
CA LEU A 106 2.68 21.81 7.86
C LEU A 106 2.87 22.15 9.34
N ALA A 107 3.44 21.24 10.13
CA ALA A 107 3.68 21.39 11.56
C ALA A 107 5.19 21.40 11.88
N GLY A 108 5.88 22.49 11.56
CA GLY A 108 7.34 22.63 11.66
C GLY A 108 8.06 21.81 10.59
N VAL A 109 8.83 20.80 10.99
CA VAL A 109 9.51 19.86 10.06
C VAL A 109 8.62 18.68 9.66
N TRP A 110 7.34 18.72 9.95
CA TRP A 110 6.40 17.65 9.65
C TRP A 110 5.38 18.11 8.63
N ALA A 111 5.22 17.34 7.55
CA ALA A 111 4.07 17.40 6.68
C ALA A 111 3.05 16.35 7.15
N THR A 112 1.77 16.69 7.14
CA THR A 112 0.71 15.88 7.74
C THR A 112 -0.46 15.70 6.79
N LEU A 113 -1.00 14.49 6.73
CA LEU A 113 -2.25 14.15 6.07
C LEU A 113 -3.22 13.59 7.12
N ALA A 114 -4.38 14.20 7.25
CA ALA A 114 -5.44 13.72 8.12
C ALA A 114 -6.56 13.06 7.31
N THR A 115 -7.07 11.94 7.83
CA THR A 115 -8.21 11.22 7.26
C THR A 115 -9.19 10.82 8.36
N THR A 116 -10.42 10.53 7.97
CA THR A 116 -11.40 9.95 8.92
C THR A 116 -10.90 8.60 9.42
N TYR A 117 -11.19 8.31 10.69
CA TYR A 117 -11.00 6.97 11.24
C TYR A 117 -12.08 6.02 10.72
N VAL A 118 -11.70 4.86 10.26
CA VAL A 118 -12.63 3.80 9.85
C VAL A 118 -12.96 2.94 11.07
N ALA A 119 -14.16 3.13 11.61
CA ALA A 119 -14.65 2.33 12.72
C ALA A 119 -15.03 0.92 12.29
N GLY A 120 -14.61 -0.08 13.03
CA GLY A 120 -14.86 -1.49 12.75
C GLY A 120 -13.85 -2.40 13.43
N THR A 121 -13.83 -3.64 13.00
CA THR A 121 -12.87 -4.64 13.47
C THR A 121 -11.87 -5.00 12.37
N PRO A 122 -10.59 -5.21 12.70
CA PRO A 122 -9.63 -5.75 11.75
C PRO A 122 -10.19 -7.02 11.09
N LEU A 123 -10.02 -7.14 9.80
CA LEU A 123 -10.51 -8.28 9.03
C LEU A 123 -9.84 -9.57 9.51
N ARG A 124 -10.66 -10.60 9.74
CA ARG A 124 -10.18 -11.94 10.03
C ARG A 124 -10.10 -12.74 8.74
N PRO A 125 -9.09 -13.62 8.56
CA PRO A 125 -8.93 -14.38 7.32
C PRO A 125 -9.88 -15.60 7.26
N ASP A 126 -11.15 -15.44 7.64
CA ASP A 126 -12.22 -16.40 7.34
C ASP A 126 -12.77 -16.19 5.92
N THR A 127 -13.36 -17.23 5.35
CA THR A 127 -13.82 -17.22 3.95
C THR A 127 -14.89 -16.16 3.66
N GLY A 128 -15.76 -15.86 4.62
CA GLY A 128 -16.78 -14.83 4.47
C GLY A 128 -16.17 -13.44 4.33
N GLN A 129 -15.26 -13.11 5.24
CA GLN A 129 -14.56 -11.82 5.23
C GLN A 129 -13.55 -11.70 4.08
N LEU A 130 -12.86 -12.77 3.72
CA LEU A 130 -11.98 -12.78 2.54
C LEU A 130 -12.76 -12.59 1.23
N ARG A 131 -13.98 -13.11 1.13
CA ARG A 131 -14.85 -12.82 -0.03
C ARG A 131 -15.17 -11.33 -0.10
N LEU A 132 -15.49 -10.68 1.02
CA LEU A 132 -15.73 -9.23 1.06
C LEU A 132 -14.48 -8.41 0.73
N LEU A 133 -13.30 -8.88 1.13
CA LEU A 133 -12.02 -8.27 0.71
C LEU A 133 -11.84 -8.36 -0.80
N GLY A 134 -12.10 -9.54 -1.38
CA GLY A 134 -12.10 -9.73 -2.83
C GLY A 134 -13.09 -8.81 -3.55
N GLU A 135 -14.32 -8.64 -3.01
CA GLU A 135 -15.31 -7.70 -3.55
C GLU A 135 -14.81 -6.25 -3.50
N ALA A 136 -14.23 -5.81 -2.39
CA ALA A 136 -13.67 -4.47 -2.25
C ALA A 136 -12.57 -4.24 -3.30
N LEU A 137 -11.64 -5.18 -3.43
CA LEU A 137 -10.54 -5.08 -4.38
C LEU A 137 -11.02 -5.13 -5.85
N GLY A 138 -11.94 -6.03 -6.17
CA GLY A 138 -12.53 -6.11 -7.52
C GLY A 138 -13.29 -4.84 -7.91
N ARG A 139 -14.02 -4.24 -6.96
CA ARG A 139 -14.69 -2.95 -7.15
C ARG A 139 -13.69 -1.81 -7.39
N LEU A 140 -12.56 -1.77 -6.66
CA LEU A 140 -11.50 -0.80 -6.86
C LEU A 140 -10.94 -0.88 -8.28
N HIS A 141 -10.56 -2.08 -8.70
CA HIS A 141 -9.96 -2.33 -10.00
C HIS A 141 -10.92 -2.18 -11.20
N ALA A 142 -12.22 -2.12 -10.92
CA ALA A 142 -13.26 -1.88 -11.93
C ALA A 142 -13.59 -0.39 -12.12
N LEU A 143 -13.05 0.51 -11.30
CA LEU A 143 -13.24 1.95 -11.47
C LEU A 143 -12.60 2.42 -12.79
N ASP A 144 -13.29 3.34 -13.47
CA ASP A 144 -12.71 3.98 -14.67
C ASP A 144 -11.63 4.98 -14.26
N ALA A 145 -10.39 4.55 -14.36
CA ALA A 145 -9.23 5.35 -13.99
C ALA A 145 -8.82 6.39 -15.06
N SER A 146 -9.52 6.48 -16.20
CA SER A 146 -9.21 7.45 -17.26
C SER A 146 -9.35 8.90 -16.83
N THR A 147 -10.14 9.15 -15.78
CA THR A 147 -10.33 10.47 -15.18
C THR A 147 -9.31 10.81 -14.08
N PHE A 148 -8.49 9.84 -13.65
CA PHE A 148 -7.48 10.07 -12.62
C PHE A 148 -6.35 10.92 -13.19
N GLY A 149 -5.98 11.99 -12.50
CA GLY A 149 -4.95 12.94 -12.95
C GLY A 149 -5.41 13.94 -14.03
N SER A 150 -6.57 13.73 -14.67
CA SER A 150 -7.01 14.55 -15.82
C SER A 150 -7.71 15.85 -15.44
N GLY A 151 -7.60 16.34 -14.19
CA GLY A 151 -8.11 17.67 -13.93
C GLY A 151 -9.00 17.90 -12.72
N THR A 152 -8.80 17.20 -11.64
CA THR A 152 -9.20 17.75 -10.34
C THR A 152 -8.20 18.86 -9.98
N SER A 153 -8.38 20.05 -10.56
CA SER A 153 -7.88 21.28 -9.94
C SER A 153 -8.55 21.37 -8.58
N VAL A 154 -7.96 20.73 -7.58
CA VAL A 154 -8.35 20.91 -6.19
C VAL A 154 -8.15 22.39 -5.92
N GLY A 155 -9.26 23.15 -5.81
CA GLY A 155 -9.24 24.57 -5.60
C GLY A 155 -8.35 24.92 -4.41
N GLY A 156 -7.31 25.69 -4.66
CA GLY A 156 -6.46 26.23 -3.62
C GLY A 156 -4.96 26.23 -3.91
N LEU A 157 -4.42 25.34 -4.71
CA LEU A 157 -3.09 25.51 -5.26
C LEU A 157 -3.23 26.25 -6.58
N GLY A 158 -2.59 27.42 -6.68
CA GLY A 158 -2.71 28.27 -7.85
C GLY A 158 -2.47 27.46 -9.13
N ALA A 159 -3.34 27.62 -10.10
CA ALA A 159 -3.39 26.92 -11.39
C ALA A 159 -2.11 27.10 -12.25
N GLY A 160 -0.96 27.36 -11.63
CA GLY A 160 0.33 27.64 -12.27
C GLY A 160 1.30 26.45 -12.32
N ASP A 161 1.24 25.50 -11.38
CA ASP A 161 2.35 24.56 -11.18
C ASP A 161 2.05 23.09 -11.41
N LEU A 162 0.80 22.70 -11.68
CA LEU A 162 0.46 21.33 -12.09
C LEU A 162 -0.08 21.31 -13.52
N ARG A 163 0.64 21.90 -14.47
CA ARG A 163 0.40 21.61 -15.87
C ARG A 163 0.87 20.21 -16.13
N ALA A 164 -0.08 19.28 -16.20
CA ALA A 164 0.11 18.10 -17.03
C ALA A 164 0.52 18.62 -18.41
N ASP A 165 1.75 18.35 -18.79
CA ASP A 165 2.12 18.44 -20.20
C ASP A 165 1.07 17.64 -20.95
N SER A 166 0.52 18.23 -21.98
CA SER A 166 -0.65 17.84 -22.75
C SER A 166 -0.55 16.47 -23.46
N ALA A 167 0.12 15.51 -22.87
CA ALA A 167 0.35 14.17 -23.41
C ALA A 167 -0.12 13.03 -22.49
N GLY A 168 -0.89 13.30 -21.39
CA GLY A 168 -1.43 12.23 -20.53
C GLY A 168 -0.35 11.45 -19.76
N VAL A 169 0.80 12.05 -19.50
CA VAL A 169 1.87 11.43 -18.71
C VAL A 169 1.46 11.40 -17.24
N VAL A 170 1.27 10.20 -16.70
CA VAL A 170 1.04 9.97 -15.28
C VAL A 170 2.27 10.41 -14.49
N THR A 171 2.09 11.33 -13.53
CA THR A 171 3.20 11.82 -12.70
C THR A 171 3.68 10.73 -11.74
N ALA A 172 4.92 10.83 -11.24
CA ALA A 172 5.45 9.86 -10.27
C ALA A 172 4.60 9.80 -8.98
N VAL A 173 3.93 10.88 -8.64
CA VAL A 173 3.04 10.97 -7.47
C VAL A 173 1.73 10.22 -7.66
N GLU A 174 1.25 10.07 -8.89
CA GLU A 174 0.01 9.36 -9.25
C GLU A 174 0.22 7.86 -9.46
N ARG A 175 1.46 7.43 -9.60
CA ARG A 175 1.79 6.01 -9.79
C ARG A 175 1.72 5.26 -8.47
N ALA A 176 1.06 4.11 -8.50
CA ALA A 176 1.08 3.18 -7.37
C ALA A 176 2.44 2.49 -7.24
N LEU A 177 2.62 1.84 -6.09
CA LEU A 177 3.76 0.94 -5.88
C LEU A 177 3.90 -0.11 -7.00
N TRP A 178 2.77 -0.60 -7.53
CA TRP A 178 2.70 -1.61 -8.58
C TRP A 178 2.71 -1.05 -10.02
N HIS A 179 3.05 0.23 -10.21
CA HIS A 179 3.17 0.75 -11.58
C HIS A 179 4.41 0.17 -12.26
N PRO A 180 4.30 -0.33 -13.51
CA PRO A 180 5.41 -1.04 -14.19
C PRO A 180 6.68 -0.19 -14.32
N ASP A 181 6.52 1.11 -14.57
CA ASP A 181 7.64 2.03 -14.77
C ASP A 181 8.36 2.41 -13.49
N THR A 182 7.75 2.18 -12.32
CA THR A 182 8.31 2.56 -11.01
C THR A 182 8.66 1.36 -10.14
N ALA A 183 7.78 0.37 -10.06
CA ALA A 183 7.92 -0.76 -9.17
C ALA A 183 9.18 -1.57 -9.46
N ILE A 184 9.36 -1.97 -10.71
CA ILE A 184 10.44 -2.88 -11.10
C ILE A 184 11.82 -2.20 -11.02
N PRO A 185 12.04 -1.01 -11.61
CA PRO A 185 13.30 -0.29 -11.46
C PRO A 185 13.68 0.02 -10.02
N ALA A 186 12.70 0.41 -9.19
CA ALA A 186 12.93 0.71 -7.78
C ALA A 186 13.43 -0.52 -7.00
N VAL A 187 12.84 -1.69 -7.24
CA VAL A 187 13.26 -2.92 -6.57
C VAL A 187 14.60 -3.42 -7.10
N LEU A 188 14.85 -3.36 -8.40
CA LEU A 188 16.15 -3.72 -8.98
C LEU A 188 17.28 -2.85 -8.40
N GLY A 189 17.08 -1.54 -8.30
CA GLY A 189 18.05 -0.63 -7.67
C GLY A 189 18.33 -0.97 -6.20
N ARG A 190 17.30 -1.39 -5.44
CA ARG A 190 17.48 -1.86 -4.05
C ARG A 190 18.30 -3.15 -3.99
N LEU A 191 18.03 -4.10 -4.89
CA LEU A 191 18.80 -5.35 -4.94
C LEU A 191 20.25 -5.11 -5.32
N GLU A 192 20.54 -4.14 -6.18
CA GLU A 192 21.90 -3.73 -6.51
C GLU A 192 22.64 -3.13 -5.30
N ALA A 193 21.96 -2.27 -4.53
CA ALA A 193 22.54 -1.66 -3.35
C ALA A 193 22.96 -2.68 -2.27
N VAL A 194 22.27 -3.82 -2.17
CA VAL A 194 22.58 -4.86 -1.17
C VAL A 194 23.51 -5.96 -1.67
N GLU A 195 23.76 -6.05 -2.98
CA GLU A 195 24.59 -7.11 -3.58
C GLU A 195 26.03 -7.15 -3.05
N THR A 196 26.58 -5.99 -2.73
CA THR A 196 27.96 -5.85 -2.20
C THR A 196 28.11 -6.34 -0.76
N VAL A 197 27.02 -6.58 -0.03
CA VAL A 197 27.01 -6.84 1.42
C VAL A 197 26.61 -8.30 1.73
N THR A 198 26.29 -9.12 0.72
CA THR A 198 25.61 -10.41 0.94
C THR A 198 26.54 -11.64 0.93
N ALA A 199 26.22 -12.62 1.80
CA ALA A 199 26.84 -13.95 1.80
C ALA A 199 26.41 -14.79 0.57
N ALA A 200 27.12 -15.88 0.30
CA ALA A 200 26.93 -16.67 -0.93
C ALA A 200 25.51 -17.28 -1.09
N ASP A 201 24.86 -17.65 0.00
CA ASP A 201 23.48 -18.16 0.01
C ASP A 201 22.45 -17.05 -0.23
N GLN A 202 22.73 -15.84 0.24
CA GLN A 202 21.92 -14.64 0.00
C GLN A 202 22.01 -14.18 -1.47
N ARG A 203 23.18 -14.30 -2.10
CA ARG A 203 23.37 -13.98 -3.52
C ARG A 203 22.47 -14.84 -4.42
N ARG A 204 22.36 -16.13 -4.17
CA ARG A 204 21.45 -17.00 -4.94
C ARG A 204 20.00 -16.55 -4.84
N LEU A 205 19.58 -16.10 -3.67
CA LEU A 205 18.23 -15.54 -3.47
C LEU A 205 18.04 -14.24 -4.24
N LEU A 206 19.05 -13.34 -4.24
CA LEU A 206 19.02 -12.11 -5.03
C LEU A 206 18.93 -12.37 -6.53
N GLU A 207 19.68 -13.35 -7.04
CA GLU A 207 19.60 -13.77 -8.45
C GLU A 207 18.21 -14.29 -8.81
N GLN A 208 17.59 -15.08 -7.92
CA GLN A 208 16.22 -15.57 -8.09
C GLN A 208 15.21 -14.40 -8.12
N LEU A 209 15.33 -13.44 -7.19
CA LEU A 209 14.46 -12.26 -7.16
C LEU A 209 14.60 -11.43 -8.44
N ARG A 210 15.83 -11.20 -8.91
CA ARG A 210 16.08 -10.49 -10.16
C ARG A 210 15.44 -11.20 -11.36
N ALA A 211 15.60 -12.51 -11.47
CA ALA A 211 15.01 -13.28 -12.55
C ALA A 211 13.50 -13.11 -12.60
N ILE A 212 12.82 -13.20 -11.46
CA ILE A 212 11.36 -12.99 -11.35
C ILE A 212 10.98 -11.57 -11.82
N LEU A 213 11.69 -10.55 -11.32
CA LEU A 213 11.40 -9.15 -11.65
C LEU A 213 11.58 -8.85 -13.14
N VAL A 214 12.66 -9.35 -13.74
CA VAL A 214 12.93 -9.20 -15.18
C VAL A 214 11.87 -9.91 -16.02
N GLU A 215 11.46 -11.12 -15.65
CA GLU A 215 10.41 -11.87 -16.34
C GLU A 215 9.08 -11.10 -16.33
N VAL A 216 8.66 -10.60 -15.17
CA VAL A 216 7.44 -9.80 -15.04
C VAL A 216 7.56 -8.50 -15.83
N GLN A 217 8.71 -7.82 -15.82
CA GLN A 217 8.94 -6.60 -16.60
C GLN A 217 8.73 -6.81 -18.10
N GLN A 218 9.20 -7.94 -18.62
CA GLN A 218 9.04 -8.25 -20.05
C GLN A 218 7.58 -8.45 -20.46
N ARG A 219 6.73 -8.88 -19.53
CA ARG A 219 5.30 -9.16 -19.75
C ARG A 219 4.38 -8.01 -19.33
N ALA A 220 4.87 -7.08 -18.51
CA ALA A 220 4.08 -5.96 -18.00
C ALA A 220 3.36 -5.12 -19.08
N PRO A 221 3.93 -4.87 -20.28
CA PRO A 221 3.27 -4.03 -21.29
C PRO A 221 1.91 -4.54 -21.79
N VAL A 222 1.60 -5.82 -21.60
CA VAL A 222 0.30 -6.40 -22.02
C VAL A 222 -0.74 -6.41 -20.90
N LEU A 223 -0.37 -5.99 -19.68
CA LEU A 223 -1.26 -5.95 -18.53
C LEU A 223 -2.01 -4.62 -18.47
N PRO A 224 -3.29 -4.65 -18.09
CA PRO A 224 -4.05 -3.42 -17.88
C PRO A 224 -3.52 -2.63 -16.69
N VAL A 225 -3.68 -1.31 -16.75
CA VAL A 225 -3.45 -0.38 -15.67
C VAL A 225 -4.80 0.09 -15.14
N ALA A 226 -4.97 0.12 -13.83
CA ALA A 226 -6.16 0.62 -13.14
C ALA A 226 -5.78 1.28 -11.83
N MET A 227 -6.76 1.80 -11.11
CA MET A 227 -6.56 2.21 -9.71
C MET A 227 -6.30 0.97 -8.85
N VAL A 228 -5.20 0.95 -8.12
CA VAL A 228 -4.82 -0.13 -7.20
C VAL A 228 -4.53 0.40 -5.81
N HIS A 229 -4.63 -0.47 -4.82
CA HIS A 229 -4.35 -0.12 -3.42
C HIS A 229 -2.85 -0.11 -3.11
N GLY A 230 -2.09 -1.03 -3.69
CA GLY A 230 -0.64 -1.19 -3.50
C GLY A 230 -0.24 -2.04 -2.28
N ASP A 231 -1.15 -2.26 -1.33
CA ASP A 231 -0.92 -3.10 -0.12
C ASP A 231 -2.24 -3.74 0.39
N PRO A 232 -3.03 -4.46 -0.45
CA PRO A 232 -4.36 -4.95 -0.11
C PRO A 232 -4.32 -6.31 0.59
N TRP A 233 -3.88 -6.36 1.82
CA TRP A 233 -3.88 -7.59 2.63
C TRP A 233 -4.86 -7.47 3.81
N PRO A 234 -5.25 -8.58 4.47
CA PRO A 234 -6.23 -8.55 5.57
C PRO A 234 -5.91 -7.57 6.69
N GLY A 235 -4.63 -7.30 6.98
CA GLY A 235 -4.22 -6.33 7.99
C GLY A 235 -4.54 -4.87 7.63
N ASN A 236 -4.73 -4.56 6.36
CA ASN A 236 -5.13 -3.25 5.85
C ASN A 236 -6.61 -3.19 5.47
N ALA A 237 -7.43 -4.06 6.06
CA ALA A 237 -8.85 -4.14 5.80
C ALA A 237 -9.66 -4.12 7.11
N ILE A 238 -10.67 -3.28 7.16
CA ILE A 238 -11.57 -3.15 8.31
C ILE A 238 -12.96 -3.66 7.92
N SER A 239 -13.46 -4.64 8.67
CA SER A 239 -14.84 -5.07 8.60
C SER A 239 -15.72 -4.04 9.30
N THR A 240 -16.61 -3.40 8.57
CA THR A 240 -17.51 -2.36 9.08
C THR A 240 -18.91 -2.92 9.35
N ALA A 241 -19.73 -2.19 10.11
CA ALA A 241 -21.07 -2.62 10.57
C ALA A 241 -22.07 -2.77 9.43
N GLN A 242 -21.89 -3.35 8.36
CA GLN A 242 -22.82 -3.58 7.24
C GLN A 242 -22.31 -4.72 6.34
N ASP A 243 -21.57 -5.68 6.88
CA ASP A 243 -20.95 -6.75 6.11
C ASP A 243 -20.15 -6.23 4.90
N ARG A 244 -19.47 -5.11 5.10
CA ARG A 244 -18.61 -4.48 4.11
C ARG A 244 -17.17 -4.38 4.63
N VAL A 245 -16.23 -4.41 3.71
CA VAL A 245 -14.83 -4.18 3.98
C VAL A 245 -14.43 -2.82 3.43
N THR A 246 -13.75 -2.04 4.27
CA THR A 246 -13.09 -0.79 3.87
C THR A 246 -11.58 -0.98 3.95
N LEU A 247 -10.90 -0.74 2.85
CA LEU A 247 -9.43 -0.74 2.80
C LEU A 247 -8.89 0.53 3.46
N ILE A 248 -7.80 0.37 4.22
CA ILE A 248 -7.07 1.45 4.89
C ILE A 248 -5.60 1.40 4.49
N ASP A 249 -4.83 2.42 4.87
CA ASP A 249 -3.39 2.52 4.56
C ASP A 249 -3.08 2.66 3.05
N TRP A 250 -3.65 3.70 2.45
CA TRP A 250 -3.57 4.03 1.02
C TRP A 250 -2.23 4.67 0.60
N GLU A 251 -1.16 4.48 1.35
CA GLU A 251 0.14 5.09 1.04
C GLU A 251 0.73 4.65 -0.30
N GLN A 252 0.42 3.44 -0.72
CA GLN A 252 0.98 2.82 -1.92
C GLN A 252 0.01 2.86 -3.12
N ALA A 253 -1.16 3.47 -2.92
CA ALA A 253 -2.21 3.50 -3.92
C ALA A 253 -1.91 4.42 -5.11
N GLY A 254 -2.58 4.21 -6.21
CA GLY A 254 -2.48 5.00 -7.44
C GLY A 254 -2.72 4.14 -8.68
N LEU A 255 -2.24 4.58 -9.84
CA LEU A 255 -2.30 3.79 -11.06
C LEU A 255 -1.25 2.68 -11.05
N GLY A 256 -1.68 1.46 -11.29
CA GLY A 256 -0.81 0.28 -11.27
C GLY A 256 -1.45 -0.94 -11.93
N MET A 257 -0.78 -2.08 -11.84
CA MET A 257 -1.25 -3.33 -12.42
C MET A 257 -2.16 -4.09 -11.43
N PRO A 258 -3.47 -4.22 -11.70
CA PRO A 258 -4.41 -4.94 -10.83
C PRO A 258 -3.99 -6.37 -10.50
N LEU A 259 -3.30 -7.02 -11.44
CA LEU A 259 -2.83 -8.39 -11.26
C LEU A 259 -1.83 -8.51 -10.09
N LEU A 260 -0.95 -7.52 -9.92
CA LEU A 260 0.02 -7.52 -8.82
C LEU A 260 -0.66 -7.29 -7.48
N ASP A 261 -1.65 -6.40 -7.45
CA ASP A 261 -2.45 -6.13 -6.26
C ASP A 261 -3.25 -7.38 -5.84
N LEU A 262 -3.89 -8.04 -6.79
CA LEU A 262 -4.61 -9.29 -6.55
C LEU A 262 -3.66 -10.42 -6.13
N GLY A 263 -2.52 -10.55 -6.80
CA GLY A 263 -1.50 -11.55 -6.46
C GLY A 263 -0.97 -11.38 -5.03
N TYR A 264 -0.72 -10.13 -4.64
CA TYR A 264 -0.34 -9.79 -3.26
C TYR A 264 -1.45 -10.14 -2.26
N CYS A 265 -2.70 -9.75 -2.54
CA CYS A 265 -3.85 -10.06 -1.70
C CYS A 265 -4.01 -11.57 -1.50
N LEU A 266 -3.95 -12.35 -2.57
CA LEU A 266 -4.05 -13.81 -2.52
C LEU A 266 -2.93 -14.43 -1.67
N LEU A 267 -1.70 -13.98 -1.85
CA LEU A 267 -0.56 -14.52 -1.12
C LEU A 267 -0.60 -14.17 0.38
N GLU A 268 -0.79 -12.87 0.69
CA GLU A 268 -0.74 -12.38 2.07
C GLU A 268 -2.02 -12.69 2.88
N SER A 269 -3.11 -13.09 2.23
CA SER A 269 -4.33 -13.56 2.91
C SER A 269 -4.15 -14.85 3.71
N HIS A 270 -3.03 -15.55 3.51
CA HIS A 270 -2.66 -16.75 4.24
C HIS A 270 -1.86 -16.46 5.53
N LEU A 271 -1.46 -15.20 5.76
CA LEU A 271 -0.82 -14.81 7.00
C LEU A 271 -1.81 -14.83 8.17
N ASP A 272 -1.35 -15.27 9.32
CA ASP A 272 -2.14 -15.18 10.56
C ASP A 272 -1.86 -13.86 11.25
N VAL A 273 -2.74 -12.87 10.99
CA VAL A 273 -2.65 -11.52 11.55
C VAL A 273 -2.98 -11.45 13.05
N SER A 274 -3.50 -12.54 13.63
CA SER A 274 -3.78 -12.61 15.07
C SER A 274 -2.53 -12.87 15.91
N LEU A 275 -1.48 -13.39 15.29
CA LEU A 275 -0.21 -13.68 15.96
C LEU A 275 0.69 -12.42 15.95
N PRO A 276 1.45 -12.19 17.04
CA PRO A 276 2.48 -11.16 17.05
C PRO A 276 3.45 -11.33 15.89
N GLY A 277 3.76 -10.24 15.20
CA GLY A 277 4.57 -10.26 13.99
C GLY A 277 6.02 -10.73 14.14
N ASP A 278 6.51 -10.91 15.38
CA ASP A 278 7.80 -11.48 15.74
C ASP A 278 7.77 -13.01 15.92
N GLN A 279 6.58 -13.62 15.94
CA GLN A 279 6.46 -15.09 16.05
C GLN A 279 6.66 -15.75 14.67
N PRO A 280 7.55 -16.75 14.54
CA PRO A 280 7.76 -17.48 13.28
C PRO A 280 6.48 -18.08 12.70
N ALA A 281 5.57 -18.57 13.55
CA ALA A 281 4.28 -19.14 13.14
C ALA A 281 3.39 -18.15 12.39
N ALA A 282 3.44 -16.85 12.72
CA ALA A 282 2.66 -15.80 12.06
C ALA A 282 3.00 -15.64 10.57
N TRP A 283 4.13 -16.17 10.13
CA TRP A 283 4.67 -15.99 8.79
C TRP A 283 4.75 -17.31 7.99
N HIS A 284 4.23 -18.36 8.54
CA HIS A 284 4.11 -19.63 7.84
C HIS A 284 2.89 -19.58 6.93
N ILE A 285 3.15 -19.25 5.66
CA ILE A 285 2.14 -19.27 4.62
C ILE A 285 1.86 -20.73 4.27
N GLN A 286 0.60 -21.15 4.46
CA GLN A 286 0.11 -22.47 4.04
C GLN A 286 -0.94 -22.27 2.95
N PRO A 287 -0.77 -22.83 1.75
CA PRO A 287 -1.78 -22.77 0.71
C PRO A 287 -3.14 -23.27 1.21
N ASN A 288 -4.20 -22.51 0.98
CA ASN A 288 -5.55 -22.84 1.41
C ASN A 288 -6.54 -22.52 0.30
N ASP A 289 -7.15 -23.57 -0.25
CA ASP A 289 -8.07 -23.49 -1.41
C ASP A 289 -9.32 -22.62 -1.12
N ASP A 290 -9.93 -22.79 0.05
CA ASP A 290 -11.13 -22.05 0.42
C ASP A 290 -10.87 -20.54 0.52
N ARG A 291 -9.69 -20.13 0.98
CA ARG A 291 -9.31 -18.70 1.05
C ARG A 291 -9.14 -18.11 -0.35
N VAL A 292 -8.46 -18.85 -1.22
CA VAL A 292 -8.26 -18.45 -2.63
C VAL A 292 -9.61 -18.34 -3.34
N ALA A 293 -10.45 -19.38 -3.22
CA ALA A 293 -11.80 -19.40 -3.79
C ALA A 293 -12.65 -18.22 -3.32
N ALA A 294 -12.62 -17.92 -2.02
CA ALA A 294 -13.38 -16.83 -1.43
C ALA A 294 -12.99 -15.46 -2.00
N ILE A 295 -11.68 -15.16 -2.08
CA ILE A 295 -11.20 -13.90 -2.63
C ILE A 295 -11.57 -13.78 -4.11
N LEU A 296 -11.32 -14.82 -4.91
CA LEU A 296 -11.60 -14.80 -6.34
C LEU A 296 -13.11 -14.72 -6.63
N ALA A 297 -13.94 -15.40 -5.86
CA ALA A 297 -15.40 -15.29 -5.97
C ALA A 297 -15.89 -13.87 -5.66
N GLY A 298 -15.32 -13.21 -4.65
CA GLY A 298 -15.61 -11.82 -4.35
C GLY A 298 -15.15 -10.88 -5.46
N TYR A 299 -13.92 -11.02 -5.89
CA TYR A 299 -13.30 -10.20 -6.93
C TYR A 299 -14.06 -10.25 -8.26
N SER A 300 -14.43 -11.47 -8.69
CA SER A 300 -15.09 -11.72 -9.97
C SER A 300 -16.49 -11.12 -10.07
N ARG A 301 -17.12 -10.71 -8.96
CA ARG A 301 -18.42 -9.99 -8.97
C ARG A 301 -18.33 -8.62 -9.61
N TRP A 302 -17.16 -8.01 -9.57
CA TRP A 302 -16.93 -6.64 -10.05
C TRP A 302 -16.00 -6.58 -11.26
N ARG A 303 -14.99 -7.44 -11.28
CA ARG A 303 -14.00 -7.46 -12.33
C ARG A 303 -13.58 -8.88 -12.68
N ARG A 304 -13.70 -9.24 -13.94
CA ARG A 304 -13.16 -10.50 -14.45
C ARG A 304 -11.73 -10.28 -14.93
N LEU A 305 -10.85 -11.24 -14.63
CA LEU A 305 -9.50 -11.24 -15.18
C LEU A 305 -9.56 -11.46 -16.69
N GLN A 306 -8.81 -10.65 -17.41
CA GLN A 306 -8.58 -10.84 -18.84
C GLN A 306 -7.74 -12.09 -19.08
N PRO A 307 -7.77 -12.71 -20.28
CA PRO A 307 -6.96 -13.90 -20.57
C PRO A 307 -5.48 -13.71 -20.21
N ALA A 308 -4.86 -12.60 -20.62
CA ALA A 308 -3.46 -12.29 -20.29
C ALA A 308 -3.19 -12.19 -18.77
N GLU A 309 -4.15 -11.70 -17.99
CA GLU A 309 -4.02 -11.63 -16.54
C GLU A 309 -4.12 -13.02 -15.89
N ARG A 310 -4.99 -13.90 -16.41
CA ARG A 310 -5.08 -15.29 -15.93
C ARG A 310 -3.80 -16.06 -16.20
N ASP A 311 -3.25 -15.91 -17.40
CA ASP A 311 -2.00 -16.56 -17.81
C ASP A 311 -0.80 -16.09 -16.96
N LEU A 312 -0.81 -14.82 -16.51
CA LEU A 312 0.26 -14.20 -15.74
C LEU A 312 0.02 -14.17 -14.22
N LEU A 313 -1.04 -14.81 -13.72
CA LEU A 313 -1.40 -14.73 -12.29
C LEU A 313 -0.28 -15.30 -11.38
N ALA A 314 0.35 -16.40 -11.79
CA ALA A 314 1.48 -16.97 -11.07
C ALA A 314 2.67 -16.00 -11.02
N ASP A 315 2.96 -15.33 -12.12
CA ASP A 315 4.03 -14.35 -12.19
C ASP A 315 3.72 -13.11 -11.33
N GLY A 316 2.45 -12.70 -11.27
CA GLY A 316 1.99 -11.65 -10.36
C GLY A 316 2.22 -11.98 -8.89
N MET A 317 1.95 -13.22 -8.48
CA MET A 317 2.21 -13.66 -7.10
C MET A 317 3.71 -13.76 -6.79
N ARG A 318 4.50 -14.32 -7.71
CA ARG A 318 5.96 -14.37 -7.57
C ARG A 318 6.55 -12.96 -7.48
N PHE A 319 6.06 -12.05 -8.31
CA PHE A 319 6.48 -10.65 -8.26
C PHE A 319 6.15 -10.02 -6.91
N ALA A 320 4.93 -10.18 -6.40
CA ALA A 320 4.53 -9.65 -5.11
C ALA A 320 5.44 -10.20 -3.98
N ALA A 321 5.72 -11.50 -4.00
CA ALA A 321 6.66 -12.13 -3.06
C ALA A 321 8.08 -11.55 -3.17
N ALA A 322 8.58 -11.39 -4.40
CA ALA A 322 9.90 -10.85 -4.67
C ALA A 322 10.03 -9.38 -4.27
N PHE A 323 9.01 -8.58 -4.56
CA PHE A 323 8.95 -7.16 -4.25
C PHE A 323 9.01 -6.91 -2.74
N VAL A 324 8.10 -7.53 -1.98
CA VAL A 324 8.07 -7.40 -0.51
C VAL A 324 9.35 -7.97 0.11
N GLY A 325 9.83 -9.08 -0.43
CA GLY A 325 11.06 -9.71 -0.01
C GLY A 325 12.29 -8.81 -0.19
N ALA A 326 12.39 -8.12 -1.32
CA ALA A 326 13.49 -7.20 -1.60
C ALA A 326 13.50 -6.02 -0.62
N ILE A 327 12.33 -5.43 -0.31
CA ILE A 327 12.20 -4.37 0.69
C ILE A 327 12.64 -4.88 2.07
N HIS A 328 12.19 -6.05 2.47
CA HIS A 328 12.55 -6.62 3.77
C HIS A 328 14.04 -6.99 3.85
N LEU A 329 14.62 -7.47 2.76
CA LEU A 329 16.04 -7.79 2.69
C LEU A 329 16.90 -6.52 2.80
N GLU A 330 16.58 -5.48 2.04
CA GLU A 330 17.26 -4.18 2.16
C GLU A 330 17.19 -3.65 3.59
N GLN A 331 16.01 -3.64 4.19
CA GLN A 331 15.83 -3.18 5.58
C GLN A 331 16.64 -4.01 6.59
N ALA A 332 16.74 -5.33 6.39
CA ALA A 332 17.51 -6.20 7.26
C ALA A 332 19.01 -5.94 7.19
N LEU A 333 19.51 -5.60 5.99
CA LEU A 333 20.94 -5.42 5.74
C LEU A 333 21.42 -3.98 6.02
N THR A 334 20.56 -2.97 5.80
CA THR A 334 20.97 -1.55 5.89
C THR A 334 20.64 -0.90 7.21
N VAL A 335 19.51 -1.23 7.84
CA VAL A 335 18.99 -0.52 9.03
C VAL A 335 19.38 -1.20 10.34
N GLY A 336 19.93 -2.40 10.28
CA GLY A 336 20.17 -3.23 11.46
C GLY A 336 18.84 -3.61 12.17
N ALA A 337 18.64 -4.88 12.42
CA ALA A 337 17.38 -5.43 12.90
C ALA A 337 16.99 -4.92 14.29
N ARG A 338 16.28 -3.79 14.37
CA ARG A 338 15.69 -3.32 15.64
C ARG A 338 14.40 -4.03 16.03
N SER A 339 13.74 -4.74 15.09
CA SER A 339 12.43 -5.37 15.34
C SER A 339 12.37 -6.85 14.91
N VAL A 340 12.93 -7.25 13.78
CA VAL A 340 12.90 -8.64 13.28
C VAL A 340 14.28 -9.02 12.77
N PRO A 341 14.89 -10.13 13.26
CA PRO A 341 16.20 -10.60 12.80
C PRO A 341 16.25 -10.84 11.30
N ALA A 342 17.44 -10.66 10.70
CA ALA A 342 17.64 -10.78 9.26
C ALA A 342 17.36 -12.20 8.73
N ASP A 343 17.76 -13.23 9.49
CA ASP A 343 17.49 -14.63 9.19
C ASP A 343 16.00 -14.95 9.12
N VAL A 344 15.20 -14.42 10.05
CA VAL A 344 13.73 -14.55 10.04
C VAL A 344 13.12 -13.90 8.80
N ARG A 345 13.62 -12.73 8.38
CA ARG A 345 13.14 -12.05 7.17
C ARG A 345 13.47 -12.85 5.90
N LEU A 346 14.66 -13.42 5.83
CA LEU A 346 15.07 -14.28 4.72
C LEU A 346 14.23 -15.56 4.66
N GLU A 347 13.94 -16.18 5.80
CA GLU A 347 13.08 -17.36 5.87
C GLU A 347 11.66 -17.04 5.39
N ARG A 348 11.09 -15.91 5.81
CA ARG A 348 9.79 -15.43 5.32
C ARG A 348 9.76 -15.28 3.80
N LEU A 349 10.81 -14.68 3.24
CA LEU A 349 10.91 -14.50 1.81
C LEU A 349 10.96 -15.85 1.08
N ARG A 350 11.82 -16.77 1.53
CA ARG A 350 11.89 -18.11 0.95
C ARG A 350 10.55 -18.84 1.00
N ASN A 351 9.84 -18.73 2.14
CA ASN A 351 8.52 -19.32 2.29
C ASN A 351 7.51 -18.71 1.31
N ARG A 352 7.45 -17.37 1.19
CA ARG A 352 6.57 -16.72 0.21
C ARG A 352 6.85 -17.16 -1.22
N LEU A 353 8.11 -17.23 -1.63
CA LEU A 353 8.48 -17.69 -2.97
C LEU A 353 8.10 -19.16 -3.17
N ALA A 354 8.35 -20.00 -2.18
CA ALA A 354 8.04 -21.44 -2.27
C ALA A 354 6.53 -21.73 -2.39
N VAL A 355 5.68 -20.91 -1.75
CA VAL A 355 4.23 -21.15 -1.77
C VAL A 355 3.50 -20.34 -2.85
N SER A 356 4.14 -19.36 -3.48
CA SER A 356 3.50 -18.55 -4.52
C SER A 356 2.98 -19.38 -5.68
N ASP A 357 3.73 -20.40 -6.10
CA ASP A 357 3.33 -21.32 -7.18
C ASP A 357 2.14 -22.20 -6.77
N ALA A 358 2.13 -22.69 -5.54
CA ALA A 358 1.04 -23.49 -5.03
C ALA A 358 -0.26 -22.68 -4.89
N VAL A 359 -0.17 -21.45 -4.39
CA VAL A 359 -1.33 -20.54 -4.31
C VAL A 359 -1.82 -20.16 -5.70
N ALA A 360 -0.92 -19.94 -6.67
CA ALA A 360 -1.28 -19.67 -8.06
C ALA A 360 -1.97 -20.85 -8.72
N GLU A 361 -1.54 -22.06 -8.44
CA GLU A 361 -2.20 -23.28 -8.94
C GLU A 361 -3.62 -23.44 -8.38
N LEU A 362 -3.82 -23.16 -7.09
CA LEU A 362 -5.16 -23.11 -6.49
C LEU A 362 -6.00 -22.03 -7.19
N ALA A 363 -5.45 -20.83 -7.40
CA ALA A 363 -6.18 -19.75 -8.04
C ALA A 363 -6.63 -20.09 -9.47
N ARG A 364 -5.80 -20.76 -10.27
CA ARG A 364 -6.18 -21.18 -11.63
C ARG A 364 -7.40 -22.07 -11.64
N ARG A 365 -7.57 -23.00 -10.68
CA ARG A 365 -8.73 -23.90 -10.57
C ARG A 365 -10.06 -23.16 -10.38
N HIS A 366 -10.03 -21.92 -9.90
CA HIS A 366 -11.21 -21.11 -9.64
C HIS A 366 -11.44 -20.03 -10.72
N LEU A 367 -10.60 -19.97 -11.75
CA LEU A 367 -10.70 -18.99 -12.84
C LEU A 367 -11.23 -19.60 -14.15
N ASP A 368 -11.25 -20.92 -14.24
CA ASP A 368 -11.84 -21.67 -15.36
C ASP A 368 -13.38 -21.77 -15.18
#